data_5fd955860faae79c3e1e7ed647807b73
#
_entry.id   5fd955860faae79c3e1e7ed647807b73
#
_cell.length_a   1.000
_cell.length_b   1.000
_cell.length_c   1.000
_cell.angle_alpha   90.00
_cell.angle_beta   90.00
_cell.angle_gamma   90.00
#
_symmetry.space_group_name_H-M   'P 1'
#
loop_
_entity.id
_entity.type
_entity.pdbx_description
1 polymer ?
#
loop_
_entity_poly.entity_id
_entity_poly.type
_entity_poly.pdbx_seq_one_letter_code
_entity_poly.pdbx_strand_id
1 'polypeptide(L)'
;MGAGAMFADEAKLQDHFQRHGSDFGAKTSVVYQQKADKFLTGSKPIGVLEKKRANGDKVRYNPFTDEFGVVSKNGVIRTYCKPDPNVHGYATNLDYFNAQ
;
A
#
# COMPACT_ATOMS: atom_id res chain seq x y z
N MET A 1 12.88 7.48 2.46
CA MET A 1 13.37 6.41 1.60
C MET A 1 12.99 5.07 2.19
N GLY A 2 12.52 4.13 1.38
CA GLY A 2 12.16 2.80 1.88
C GLY A 2 13.35 1.86 1.97
N ALA A 3 13.09 0.62 2.39
CA ALA A 3 14.09 -0.42 2.56
C ALA A 3 14.33 -1.27 1.30
N GLY A 4 13.74 -0.88 0.17
CA GLY A 4 13.87 -1.62 -1.09
C GLY A 4 12.82 -2.70 -1.28
N ALA A 5 11.65 -2.56 -0.65
CA ALA A 5 10.54 -3.48 -0.86
C ALA A 5 10.07 -3.44 -2.32
N MET A 6 9.68 -4.60 -2.85
CA MET A 6 9.25 -4.75 -4.24
C MET A 6 8.04 -5.68 -4.33
N PHE A 7 7.25 -5.52 -5.41
CA PHE A 7 6.24 -6.52 -5.76
C PHE A 7 6.93 -7.85 -6.05
N ALA A 8 6.18 -8.95 -5.92
CA ALA A 8 6.75 -10.30 -6.02
C ALA A 8 7.40 -10.58 -7.39
N ASP A 9 6.82 -10.03 -8.46
CA ASP A 9 7.33 -10.16 -9.82
C ASP A 9 6.87 -8.98 -10.69
N GLU A 10 7.41 -8.91 -11.90
CA GLU A 10 7.13 -7.82 -12.84
C GLU A 10 5.66 -7.82 -13.27
N ALA A 11 5.04 -8.97 -13.44
CA ALA A 11 3.63 -9.06 -13.85
C ALA A 11 2.72 -8.47 -12.78
N LYS A 12 2.99 -8.74 -11.51
CA LYS A 12 2.24 -8.16 -10.40
C LYS A 12 2.45 -6.66 -10.29
N LEU A 13 3.69 -6.21 -10.47
CA LEU A 13 3.98 -4.77 -10.47
C LEU A 13 3.19 -4.07 -11.57
N GLN A 14 3.21 -4.59 -12.78
CA GLN A 14 2.50 -3.98 -13.90
C GLN A 14 0.98 -3.99 -13.69
N ASP A 15 0.42 -5.07 -13.17
CA ASP A 15 -1.02 -5.15 -12.88
C ASP A 15 -1.44 -4.09 -11.87
N HIS A 16 -0.73 -3.99 -10.75
CA HIS A 16 -1.04 -3.00 -9.72
C HIS A 16 -0.83 -1.57 -10.22
N PHE A 17 0.23 -1.34 -11.00
CA PHE A 17 0.49 -0.03 -11.58
C PHE A 17 -0.62 0.40 -12.52
N GLN A 18 -1.09 -0.48 -13.39
CA GLN A 18 -2.17 -0.16 -14.33
C GLN A 18 -3.46 0.19 -13.60
N ARG A 19 -3.75 -0.48 -12.49
CA ARG A 19 -4.97 -0.23 -11.71
C ARG A 19 -4.88 0.97 -10.79
N HIS A 20 -3.70 1.25 -10.22
CA HIS A 20 -3.58 2.17 -9.09
C HIS A 20 -2.55 3.29 -9.29
N GLY A 21 -1.72 3.23 -10.31
CA GLY A 21 -0.63 4.19 -10.49
C GLY A 21 -1.11 5.64 -10.60
N SER A 22 -2.24 5.86 -11.28
CA SER A 22 -2.78 7.21 -11.46
C SER A 22 -3.28 7.82 -10.15
N ASP A 23 -3.67 7.02 -9.17
CA ASP A 23 -4.10 7.53 -7.85
C ASP A 23 -2.97 8.27 -7.13
N PHE A 24 -1.73 7.96 -7.48
CA PHE A 24 -0.54 8.55 -6.85
C PHE A 24 0.26 9.44 -7.80
N GLY A 25 -0.27 9.71 -8.99
CA GLY A 25 0.45 10.48 -10.00
C GLY A 25 1.73 9.79 -10.50
N ALA A 26 1.82 8.48 -10.36
CA ALA A 26 2.98 7.72 -10.81
C ALA A 26 2.92 7.52 -12.33
N LYS A 27 3.93 8.02 -13.04
CA LYS A 27 3.97 7.94 -14.51
C LYS A 27 4.59 6.65 -15.02
N THR A 28 5.33 5.95 -14.17
CA THR A 28 5.97 4.66 -14.51
C THR A 28 5.77 3.67 -13.39
N SER A 29 5.89 2.38 -13.71
CA SER A 29 5.81 1.33 -12.70
C SER A 29 6.94 1.42 -11.69
N VAL A 30 8.13 1.85 -12.12
CA VAL A 30 9.26 2.05 -11.21
C VAL A 30 8.95 3.11 -10.16
N VAL A 31 8.40 4.26 -10.57
CA VAL A 31 8.02 5.34 -9.65
C VAL A 31 6.91 4.86 -8.72
N TYR A 32 5.93 4.13 -9.24
CA TYR A 32 4.86 3.57 -8.44
C TYR A 32 5.40 2.65 -7.34
N GLN A 33 6.30 1.74 -7.68
CA GLN A 33 6.91 0.82 -6.70
C GLN A 33 7.76 1.57 -5.67
N GLN A 34 8.49 2.60 -6.08
CA GLN A 34 9.27 3.43 -5.16
C GLN A 34 8.39 4.15 -4.15
N LYS A 35 7.24 4.66 -4.60
CA LYS A 35 6.25 5.30 -3.71
C LYS A 35 5.68 4.29 -2.71
N ALA A 36 5.35 3.09 -3.17
CA ALA A 36 4.86 2.02 -2.32
C ALA A 36 5.89 1.62 -1.27
N ASP A 37 7.14 1.44 -1.67
CA ASP A 37 8.24 1.12 -0.76
C ASP A 37 8.42 2.20 0.30
N LYS A 38 8.46 3.46 -0.11
CA LYS A 38 8.60 4.58 0.83
C LYS A 38 7.45 4.62 1.84
N PHE A 39 6.22 4.44 1.36
CA PHE A 39 5.04 4.45 2.23
C PHE A 39 5.06 3.29 3.22
N LEU A 40 5.43 2.09 2.78
CA LEU A 40 5.30 0.87 3.58
C LEU A 40 6.50 0.59 4.46
N THR A 41 7.70 0.98 4.05
CA THR A 41 8.95 0.64 4.76
C THR A 41 9.76 1.86 5.16
N GLY A 42 9.40 3.04 4.69
CA GLY A 42 10.02 4.29 5.14
C GLY A 42 9.55 4.70 6.53
N SER A 43 10.05 5.83 7.01
CA SER A 43 9.63 6.39 8.28
C SER A 43 8.11 6.63 8.27
N LYS A 44 7.45 6.26 9.37
CA LYS A 44 6.00 6.41 9.49
C LYS A 44 5.69 7.81 10.05
N PRO A 45 5.07 8.71 9.26
CA PRO A 45 4.66 10.01 9.78
C PRO A 45 3.60 9.87 10.88
N ILE A 46 3.49 10.90 11.73
CA ILE A 46 2.43 10.98 12.73
C ILE A 46 1.09 10.99 12.00
N GLY A 47 0.14 10.19 12.48
CA GLY A 47 -1.19 10.06 11.88
C GLY A 47 -1.35 8.91 10.90
N VAL A 48 -0.24 8.34 10.43
CA VAL A 48 -0.31 7.11 9.63
C VAL A 48 -0.51 5.92 10.58
N LEU A 49 -1.52 5.12 10.28
CA LEU A 49 -1.88 3.95 11.08
C LEU A 49 -1.15 2.71 10.58
N GLU A 50 -0.81 1.83 11.51
CA GLU A 50 -0.09 0.61 11.19
C GLU A 50 -0.59 -0.53 12.05
N LYS A 51 -0.69 -1.71 11.45
CA LYS A 51 -0.97 -2.94 12.20
C LYS A 51 -0.26 -4.11 11.52
N LYS A 52 -0.07 -5.19 12.26
CA LYS A 52 0.48 -6.43 11.73
C LYS A 52 -0.58 -7.50 11.72
N ARG A 53 -0.62 -8.28 10.63
CA ARG A 53 -1.44 -9.48 10.53
C ARG A 53 -0.73 -10.66 11.19
N ALA A 54 -1.48 -11.72 11.47
CA ALA A 54 -0.95 -12.93 12.10
C ALA A 54 0.19 -13.56 11.29
N ASN A 55 0.16 -13.43 9.96
CA ASN A 55 1.21 -13.96 9.08
C ASN A 55 2.48 -13.09 9.02
N GLY A 56 2.51 -11.97 9.74
CA GLY A 56 3.64 -11.04 9.74
C GLY A 56 3.55 -9.92 8.73
N ASP A 57 2.51 -9.88 7.90
CA ASP A 57 2.29 -8.74 6.99
C ASP A 57 2.07 -7.47 7.79
N LYS A 58 2.67 -6.38 7.31
CA LYS A 58 2.45 -5.05 7.85
C LYS A 58 1.47 -4.29 6.96
N VAL A 59 0.46 -3.70 7.58
CA VAL A 59 -0.56 -2.89 6.89
C VAL A 59 -0.41 -1.45 7.36
N ARG A 60 -0.31 -0.51 6.41
CA ARG A 60 -0.31 0.93 6.71
C ARG A 60 -1.44 1.62 5.99
N TYR A 61 -2.02 2.60 6.67
CA TYR A 61 -3.09 3.44 6.12
C TYR A 61 -2.89 4.88 6.57
N ASN A 62 -2.93 5.81 5.60
CA ASN A 62 -2.90 7.25 5.86
C ASN A 62 -4.30 7.82 5.67
N PRO A 63 -5.04 8.17 6.76
CA PRO A 63 -6.40 8.69 6.63
C PRO A 63 -6.48 10.07 5.98
N PHE A 64 -5.37 10.80 5.88
CA PHE A 64 -5.35 12.12 5.25
C PHE A 64 -5.21 12.05 3.73
N THR A 65 -4.54 11.03 3.21
CA THR A 65 -4.29 10.85 1.77
C THR A 65 -5.04 9.68 1.18
N ASP A 66 -5.61 8.82 2.01
CA ASP A 66 -6.20 7.53 1.67
C ASP A 66 -5.19 6.50 1.14
N GLU A 67 -3.89 6.76 1.27
CA GLU A 67 -2.90 5.74 0.94
C GLU A 67 -3.07 4.52 1.83
N PHE A 68 -3.06 3.35 1.21
CA PHE A 68 -3.19 2.07 1.89
C PHE A 68 -2.23 1.08 1.24
N GLY A 69 -1.56 0.28 2.04
CA GLY A 69 -0.69 -0.74 1.48
C GLY A 69 -0.40 -1.86 2.45
N VAL A 70 0.11 -2.95 1.91
CA VAL A 70 0.50 -4.14 2.66
C VAL A 70 1.85 -4.63 2.15
N VAL A 71 2.77 -4.89 3.08
CA VAL A 71 4.07 -5.46 2.77
C VAL A 71 4.32 -6.65 3.69
N SER A 72 4.87 -7.73 3.14
CA SER A 72 5.21 -8.91 3.91
C SER A 72 6.42 -8.65 4.82
N LYS A 73 6.63 -9.52 5.80
CA LYS A 73 7.80 -9.45 6.67
C LYS A 73 9.12 -9.57 5.89
N ASN A 74 9.08 -10.14 4.69
CA ASN A 74 10.24 -10.32 3.83
C ASN A 74 10.41 -9.20 2.80
N GLY A 75 9.62 -8.14 2.86
CA GLY A 75 9.76 -7.01 1.96
C GLY A 75 9.04 -7.18 0.62
N VAL A 76 8.08 -8.08 0.51
CA VAL A 76 7.25 -8.23 -0.69
C VAL A 76 6.03 -7.34 -0.57
N ILE A 77 5.89 -6.38 -1.48
CA ILE A 77 4.70 -5.51 -1.54
C ILE A 77 3.54 -6.34 -2.08
N ARG A 78 2.45 -6.39 -1.32
CA ARG A 78 1.25 -7.12 -1.72
C ARG A 78 0.24 -6.22 -2.40
N THR A 79 0.11 -4.98 -1.94
CA THR A 79 -0.74 -3.97 -2.57
C THR A 79 -0.32 -2.57 -2.14
N TYR A 80 -0.66 -1.60 -2.98
CA TYR A 80 -0.51 -0.17 -2.69
C TYR A 80 -1.57 0.56 -3.51
N CYS A 81 -2.56 1.13 -2.82
CA CYS A 81 -3.74 1.71 -3.49
C CYS A 81 -4.40 2.76 -2.62
N LYS A 82 -5.41 3.42 -3.18
CA LYS A 82 -6.40 4.17 -2.40
C LYS A 82 -7.67 3.32 -2.39
N PRO A 83 -8.05 2.71 -1.26
CA PRO A 83 -9.22 1.84 -1.21
C PRO A 83 -10.49 2.60 -1.55
N ASP A 84 -11.45 1.88 -2.13
CA ASP A 84 -12.74 2.43 -2.52
C ASP A 84 -13.85 1.69 -1.77
N PRO A 85 -14.61 2.37 -0.89
CA PRO A 85 -15.71 1.74 -0.16
C PRO A 85 -16.76 1.07 -1.08
N ASN A 86 -16.93 1.58 -2.31
CA ASN A 86 -17.82 0.96 -3.27
C ASN A 86 -17.31 -0.41 -3.77
N VAL A 87 -16.02 -0.68 -3.61
CA VAL A 87 -15.40 -1.94 -4.01
C VAL A 87 -15.32 -2.89 -2.82
N HIS A 88 -14.78 -2.44 -1.68
CA HIS A 88 -14.59 -3.34 -0.54
C HIS A 88 -15.83 -3.48 0.35
N GLY A 89 -16.83 -2.60 0.22
CA GLY A 89 -18.10 -2.73 0.90
C GLY A 89 -18.14 -2.30 2.36
N TYR A 90 -17.03 -1.88 2.96
CA TYR A 90 -17.04 -1.27 4.27
C TYR A 90 -17.54 0.16 4.18
N ALA A 91 -18.07 0.70 5.29
CA ALA A 91 -18.61 2.06 5.29
C ALA A 91 -17.55 3.11 4.99
N THR A 92 -16.32 2.90 5.49
CA THR A 92 -15.19 3.82 5.30
C THR A 92 -13.90 3.06 5.04
N ASN A 93 -12.88 3.78 4.56
CA ASN A 93 -11.55 3.20 4.39
C ASN A 93 -10.89 2.89 5.74
N LEU A 94 -11.22 3.64 6.79
CA LEU A 94 -10.75 3.32 8.14
C LEU A 94 -11.31 1.99 8.62
N ASP A 95 -12.60 1.74 8.39
CA ASP A 95 -13.22 0.45 8.73
C ASP A 95 -12.57 -0.68 7.96
N TYR A 96 -12.26 -0.46 6.69
CA TYR A 96 -11.54 -1.43 5.87
C TYR A 96 -10.17 -1.74 6.47
N PHE A 97 -9.40 -0.71 6.85
CA PHE A 97 -8.11 -0.89 7.51
C PHE A 97 -8.25 -1.69 8.81
N ASN A 98 -9.23 -1.35 9.63
CA ASN A 98 -9.43 -2.02 10.92
C ASN A 98 -9.81 -3.50 10.76
N ALA A 99 -10.35 -3.88 9.63
CA ALA A 99 -10.72 -5.26 9.33
C ALA A 99 -9.55 -6.12 8.78
N GLN A 100 -8.40 -5.54 8.55
CA GLN A 100 -7.24 -6.27 7.99
C GLN A 100 -6.52 -7.18 8.96
#